data_da84c2bed767afae90dc86bebdea8191
#
_entry.id   da84c2bed767afae90dc86bebdea8191
#
_cell.length_a   1.000
_cell.length_b   1.000
_cell.length_c   1.000
_cell.angle_alpha   90.00
_cell.angle_beta   90.00
_cell.angle_gamma   90.00
#
_symmetry.space_group_name_H-M   'P 1'
#
loop_
_entity.id
_entity.type
_entity.pdbx_description
1 polymer ?
#
loop_
_entity_poly.entity_id
_entity_poly.type
_entity_poly.pdbx_seq_one_letter_code
_entity_poly.pdbx_strand_id
1 'polypeptide(L)'
;MGYGNENSVCPNDLQGHILLEKEGVTMAQTTVQHPETIRFGSGRLEIGKSLDSLVDVGALTGVHFTHDLGDKVTINSDNAGVILERAGKQTAKIEANFMEINLDTLAVYMGGVSKLETVQGTQQIVTNEEHTLKGTTFIRLNRPMGNGTEVTIDSVKKKNGPSAVKDTDFVVALDADGYTCIARKSSSTVLTDGSAIQVSYKYTPAAYKKLSFGGLKKLDANVARITNFDSMGRAFSITVYKATADTGIEIEFKADDADETNVVPIALVGTEDTSRTTGDQLFVIEDHQM
;
A
#
# COMPACT_ATOMS: atom_id res chain seq x y z
N MET A 1 -84.06 39.63 -14.19
CA MET A 1 -84.82 38.39 -14.44
C MET A 1 -83.97 37.31 -13.93
N GLY A 2 -84.15 36.71 -12.88
CA GLY A 2 -85.31 36.12 -12.28
C GLY A 2 -84.98 34.72 -11.93
N TYR A 3 -85.07 34.46 -10.67
CA TYR A 3 -85.58 33.28 -9.94
C TYR A 3 -84.64 31.98 -10.00
N GLY A 4 -84.44 31.29 -8.98
CA GLY A 4 -85.00 31.15 -7.65
C GLY A 4 -84.65 29.75 -7.16
N ASN A 5 -84.38 29.61 -5.88
CA ASN A 5 -84.95 28.66 -4.93
C ASN A 5 -84.85 27.13 -5.27
N GLU A 6 -84.72 26.23 -4.40
CA GLU A 6 -84.97 26.08 -2.96
C GLU A 6 -84.31 24.82 -2.41
N ASN A 7 -83.94 24.92 -1.17
CA ASN A 7 -83.90 23.89 -0.12
C ASN A 7 -84.45 22.50 -0.40
N SER A 8 -83.72 21.47 0.01
CA SER A 8 -84.35 20.43 0.84
C SER A 8 -83.35 19.78 1.81
N VAL A 9 -83.82 19.66 3.00
CA VAL A 9 -83.20 19.25 4.23
C VAL A 9 -83.40 17.72 4.43
N CYS A 10 -82.36 17.04 4.95
CA CYS A 10 -82.31 15.87 5.88
C CYS A 10 -82.80 14.49 5.38
N PRO A 11 -82.55 13.42 6.10
CA PRO A 11 -81.90 13.27 7.40
C PRO A 11 -80.87 12.11 7.47
N ASN A 12 -80.07 12.16 8.52
CA ASN A 12 -79.46 11.08 9.32
C ASN A 12 -79.36 9.66 8.73
N ASP A 13 -78.08 9.21 8.62
CA ASP A 13 -77.79 7.86 8.91
C ASP A 13 -76.47 7.81 9.73
N LEU A 14 -76.63 7.34 10.97
CA LEU A 14 -75.60 6.98 11.93
C LEU A 14 -74.97 5.68 11.45
N GLN A 15 -73.85 5.77 10.76
CA GLN A 15 -72.96 4.64 10.65
C GLN A 15 -71.60 5.02 11.30
N GLY A 16 -71.39 4.38 12.45
CA GLY A 16 -70.14 4.50 13.19
C GLY A 16 -68.93 4.05 12.38
N HIS A 17 -68.20 5.02 11.86
CA HIS A 17 -66.83 4.77 11.45
C HIS A 17 -65.97 4.69 12.71
N ILE A 18 -65.60 3.47 13.05
CA ILE A 18 -64.46 3.20 13.92
C ILE A 18 -63.25 3.76 13.19
N LEU A 19 -62.79 4.93 13.58
CA LEU A 19 -61.46 5.44 13.26
C LEU A 19 -60.46 4.52 13.95
N LEU A 20 -59.95 3.55 13.20
CA LEU A 20 -58.68 2.92 13.54
C LEU A 20 -57.60 4.02 13.47
N GLU A 21 -57.34 4.66 14.58
CA GLU A 21 -56.09 5.40 14.76
C GLU A 21 -54.96 4.40 14.54
N LYS A 22 -54.37 4.43 13.34
CA LYS A 22 -53.02 3.91 13.12
C LYS A 22 -52.14 4.71 14.06
N GLU A 23 -51.77 4.10 15.18
CA GLU A 23 -50.60 4.54 15.94
C GLU A 23 -49.41 4.51 14.98
N GLY A 24 -49.16 5.67 14.37
CA GLY A 24 -47.94 5.90 13.63
C GLY A 24 -46.79 5.75 14.64
N VAL A 25 -46.01 4.68 14.51
CA VAL A 25 -44.72 4.57 15.18
C VAL A 25 -43.90 5.77 14.70
N THR A 26 -43.96 6.86 15.44
CA THR A 26 -43.10 8.02 15.23
C THR A 26 -41.69 7.54 15.59
N MET A 27 -40.90 7.14 14.60
CA MET A 27 -39.49 6.93 14.84
C MET A 27 -38.95 8.24 15.43
N ALA A 28 -38.44 8.16 16.64
CA ALA A 28 -37.79 9.29 17.27
C ALA A 28 -36.60 9.69 16.39
N GLN A 29 -36.77 10.78 15.61
CA GLN A 29 -35.68 11.39 14.89
C GLN A 29 -34.74 12.04 15.90
N THR A 30 -33.43 11.80 15.75
CA THR A 30 -32.44 12.55 16.50
C THR A 30 -32.57 14.02 16.16
N THR A 31 -32.72 14.87 17.20
CA THR A 31 -32.90 16.32 17.04
C THR A 31 -31.61 17.05 16.68
N VAL A 32 -30.46 16.37 16.80
CA VAL A 32 -29.11 16.89 16.52
C VAL A 32 -28.46 16.01 15.45
N GLN A 33 -28.21 16.61 14.29
CA GLN A 33 -27.47 15.96 13.20
C GLN A 33 -26.27 16.84 12.85
N HIS A 34 -25.10 16.25 12.87
CA HIS A 34 -23.84 16.88 12.50
C HIS A 34 -23.23 16.16 11.29
N PRO A 35 -23.73 16.41 10.06
CA PRO A 35 -23.22 15.75 8.85
C PRO A 35 -21.72 15.98 8.64
N GLU A 36 -21.22 17.11 9.14
CA GLU A 36 -19.81 17.50 9.10
C GLU A 36 -18.90 16.58 9.93
N THR A 37 -19.46 15.79 10.86
CA THR A 37 -18.70 14.80 11.63
C THR A 37 -18.62 13.44 10.95
N ILE A 38 -19.40 13.24 9.86
CA ILE A 38 -19.37 12.00 9.09
C ILE A 38 -18.11 11.99 8.22
N ARG A 39 -17.32 10.93 8.35
CA ARG A 39 -16.05 10.77 7.64
C ARG A 39 -16.11 9.62 6.65
N PHE A 40 -15.45 9.78 5.51
CA PHE A 40 -15.41 8.80 4.43
C PHE A 40 -13.96 8.40 4.11
N GLY A 41 -13.79 7.20 3.59
CA GLY A 41 -12.49 6.68 3.15
C GLY A 41 -11.66 6.04 4.25
N SER A 42 -10.61 5.32 3.84
CA SER A 42 -9.74 4.56 4.74
C SER A 42 -8.75 5.43 5.53
N GLY A 43 -8.53 6.67 5.09
CA GLY A 43 -7.49 7.51 5.66
C GLY A 43 -6.08 7.15 5.19
N ARG A 44 -5.09 7.79 5.82
CA ARG A 44 -3.66 7.59 5.59
C ARG A 44 -3.05 6.92 6.81
N LEU A 45 -2.22 5.90 6.61
CA LEU A 45 -1.43 5.28 7.66
C LEU A 45 0.03 5.72 7.50
N GLU A 46 0.63 6.15 8.59
CA GLU A 46 2.03 6.53 8.69
C GLU A 46 2.70 5.70 9.79
N ILE A 47 3.89 5.20 9.53
CA ILE A 47 4.67 4.40 10.49
C ILE A 47 6.09 4.96 10.56
N GLY A 48 6.67 5.04 11.75
CA GLY A 48 8.03 5.53 11.94
C GLY A 48 8.60 5.21 13.32
N LYS A 49 9.87 5.52 13.52
CA LYS A 49 10.53 5.30 14.83
C LYS A 49 10.13 6.35 15.87
N SER A 50 9.69 7.51 15.42
CA SER A 50 9.23 8.62 16.25
C SER A 50 8.17 9.44 15.51
N LEU A 51 7.48 10.33 16.20
CA LEU A 51 6.50 11.24 15.61
C LEU A 51 7.09 12.12 14.48
N ASP A 52 8.37 12.47 14.57
CA ASP A 52 9.06 13.32 13.58
C ASP A 52 9.57 12.52 12.36
N SER A 53 9.56 11.20 12.43
CA SER A 53 10.06 10.30 11.39
C SER A 53 8.98 9.41 10.77
N LEU A 54 7.72 9.83 10.88
CA LEU A 54 6.61 9.11 10.28
C LEU A 54 6.71 9.15 8.75
N VAL A 55 6.52 8.00 8.12
CA VAL A 55 6.53 7.81 6.67
C VAL A 55 5.17 7.25 6.27
N ASP A 56 4.56 7.85 5.26
CA ASP A 56 3.35 7.34 4.63
C ASP A 56 3.61 5.96 4.01
N VAL A 57 2.75 5.00 4.31
CA VAL A 57 2.92 3.62 3.83
C VAL A 57 2.43 3.41 2.39
N GLY A 58 1.82 4.44 1.77
CA GLY A 58 1.29 4.38 0.42
C GLY A 58 -0.16 3.92 0.36
N ALA A 59 -0.58 3.39 -0.79
CA ALA A 59 -1.94 2.96 -1.02
C ALA A 59 -2.30 1.75 -0.14
N LEU A 60 -3.44 1.85 0.52
CA LEU A 60 -3.94 0.82 1.44
C LEU A 60 -5.46 0.71 1.43
N THR A 61 -5.96 -0.42 1.92
CA THR A 61 -7.39 -0.64 2.09
C THR A 61 -7.67 -1.37 3.40
N GLY A 62 -8.93 -1.26 3.88
CA GLY A 62 -9.39 -1.97 5.07
C GLY A 62 -8.71 -1.52 6.36
N VAL A 63 -8.39 -0.22 6.51
CA VAL A 63 -7.82 0.31 7.75
C VAL A 63 -8.83 0.17 8.88
N HIS A 64 -8.42 -0.54 9.92
CA HIS A 64 -9.23 -0.79 11.10
C HIS A 64 -8.41 -0.53 12.36
N PHE A 65 -8.99 0.23 13.27
CA PHE A 65 -8.43 0.47 14.61
C PHE A 65 -9.32 -0.15 15.67
N THR A 66 -8.74 -0.89 16.58
CA THR A 66 -9.42 -1.50 17.72
C THR A 66 -8.71 -1.14 19.02
N HIS A 67 -9.47 -0.74 20.01
CA HIS A 67 -9.02 -0.59 21.40
C HIS A 67 -9.63 -1.69 22.24
N ASP A 68 -8.81 -2.47 22.92
CA ASP A 68 -9.21 -3.51 23.85
C ASP A 68 -8.89 -3.07 25.28
N LEU A 69 -9.89 -3.08 26.16
CA LEU A 69 -9.77 -2.75 27.58
C LEU A 69 -9.12 -3.88 28.40
N GLY A 70 -8.87 -5.03 27.79
CA GLY A 70 -8.43 -6.25 28.44
C GLY A 70 -9.48 -6.83 29.40
N ASP A 71 -9.12 -7.89 30.09
CA ASP A 71 -10.00 -8.53 31.07
C ASP A 71 -10.30 -7.58 32.25
N LYS A 72 -11.58 -7.35 32.49
CA LYS A 72 -12.00 -6.55 33.64
C LYS A 72 -11.66 -7.27 34.94
N VAL A 73 -11.02 -6.56 35.84
CA VAL A 73 -10.77 -7.03 37.20
C VAL A 73 -11.86 -6.52 38.13
N THR A 74 -12.65 -7.44 38.68
CA THR A 74 -13.73 -7.15 39.62
C THR A 74 -13.36 -7.59 41.02
N ILE A 75 -13.58 -6.73 42.00
CA ILE A 75 -13.47 -7.06 43.43
C ILE A 75 -14.89 -7.17 43.96
N ASN A 76 -15.23 -8.34 44.45
CA ASN A 76 -16.54 -8.65 45.02
C ASN A 76 -16.43 -8.77 46.55
N SER A 77 -17.53 -8.52 47.24
CA SER A 77 -17.70 -8.79 48.67
C SER A 77 -18.85 -9.79 48.85
N ASP A 78 -18.74 -10.63 49.84
CA ASP A 78 -19.74 -11.65 50.12
C ASP A 78 -21.12 -11.08 50.51
N ASN A 79 -21.14 -9.82 50.95
CA ASN A 79 -22.35 -9.18 51.44
C ASN A 79 -22.82 -7.96 50.64
N ALA A 80 -22.03 -7.50 49.66
CA ALA A 80 -22.37 -6.28 48.90
C ALA A 80 -22.21 -6.44 47.36
N GLY A 81 -21.85 -7.64 46.88
CA GLY A 81 -21.63 -7.87 45.43
C GLY A 81 -20.35 -7.18 44.92
N VAL A 82 -20.42 -6.58 43.70
CA VAL A 82 -19.28 -5.91 43.08
C VAL A 82 -18.98 -4.60 43.79
N ILE A 83 -17.78 -4.46 44.38
CA ILE A 83 -17.32 -3.25 45.05
C ILE A 83 -16.52 -2.36 44.12
N LEU A 84 -15.68 -2.96 43.24
CA LEU A 84 -14.77 -2.23 42.38
C LEU A 84 -14.59 -2.97 41.07
N GLU A 85 -14.66 -2.22 39.97
CA GLU A 85 -14.25 -2.68 38.65
C GLU A 85 -13.11 -1.81 38.11
N ARG A 86 -12.14 -2.42 37.46
CA ARG A 86 -11.08 -1.71 36.75
C ARG A 86 -10.79 -2.40 35.41
N ALA A 87 -10.33 -1.64 34.43
CA ALA A 87 -9.84 -2.19 33.17
C ALA A 87 -8.60 -3.06 33.42
N GLY A 88 -8.45 -4.10 32.62
CA GLY A 88 -7.26 -4.93 32.59
C GLY A 88 -6.10 -4.24 31.84
N LYS A 89 -5.20 -5.04 31.29
CA LYS A 89 -4.12 -4.53 30.42
C LYS A 89 -4.71 -4.11 29.09
N GLN A 90 -4.72 -2.82 28.84
CA GLN A 90 -5.24 -2.26 27.59
C GLN A 90 -4.27 -2.49 26.43
N THR A 91 -4.82 -2.73 25.25
CA THR A 91 -4.06 -2.81 23.99
C THR A 91 -4.78 -2.06 22.89
N ALA A 92 -4.03 -1.60 21.91
CA ALA A 92 -4.55 -0.99 20.70
C ALA A 92 -4.08 -1.82 19.50
N LYS A 93 -4.94 -2.01 18.50
CA LYS A 93 -4.60 -2.75 17.29
C LYS A 93 -4.93 -1.92 16.05
N ILE A 94 -4.01 -1.90 15.10
CA ILE A 94 -4.20 -1.34 13.76
C ILE A 94 -4.05 -2.47 12.77
N GLU A 95 -5.06 -2.67 11.94
CA GLU A 95 -5.05 -3.62 10.83
C GLU A 95 -5.26 -2.88 9.51
N ALA A 96 -4.57 -3.28 8.47
CA ALA A 96 -4.71 -2.73 7.13
C ALA A 96 -4.15 -3.70 6.09
N ASN A 97 -4.45 -3.44 4.82
CA ASN A 97 -3.87 -4.17 3.70
C ASN A 97 -3.08 -3.18 2.84
N PHE A 98 -1.77 -3.39 2.70
CA PHE A 98 -0.93 -2.64 1.77
C PHE A 98 -1.23 -3.09 0.34
N MET A 99 -1.54 -2.14 -0.53
CA MET A 99 -1.68 -2.37 -1.97
C MET A 99 -0.35 -2.14 -2.70
N GLU A 100 0.56 -1.38 -2.11
CA GLU A 100 1.90 -1.14 -2.62
C GLU A 100 2.93 -1.97 -1.86
N ILE A 101 3.63 -2.87 -2.57
CA ILE A 101 4.70 -3.68 -1.97
C ILE A 101 6.01 -2.90 -2.04
N ASN A 102 6.32 -2.14 -1.00
CA ASN A 102 7.55 -1.37 -0.86
C ASN A 102 8.42 -1.97 0.25
N LEU A 103 9.67 -2.35 -0.09
CA LEU A 103 10.59 -2.99 0.86
C LEU A 103 11.01 -2.05 2.01
N ASP A 104 11.05 -0.73 1.79
CA ASP A 104 11.35 0.24 2.85
C ASP A 104 10.23 0.24 3.89
N THR A 105 8.97 0.32 3.44
CA THR A 105 7.79 0.29 4.30
C THR A 105 7.70 -1.03 5.06
N LEU A 106 7.90 -2.16 4.38
CA LEU A 106 7.92 -3.48 5.01
C LEU A 106 9.04 -3.62 6.05
N ALA A 107 10.21 -3.04 5.79
CA ALA A 107 11.32 -3.03 6.76
C ALA A 107 10.98 -2.22 8.02
N VAL A 108 10.31 -1.09 7.87
CA VAL A 108 9.84 -0.28 9.01
C VAL A 108 8.76 -1.03 9.79
N TYR A 109 7.78 -1.61 9.09
CA TYR A 109 6.71 -2.40 9.69
C TYR A 109 7.26 -3.56 10.54
N MET A 110 8.18 -4.36 9.98
CA MET A 110 8.78 -5.52 10.66
C MET A 110 9.75 -5.14 11.78
N GLY A 111 10.16 -3.88 11.85
CA GLY A 111 11.10 -3.42 12.87
C GLY A 111 12.42 -4.20 12.89
N GLY A 112 13.00 -4.41 14.06
CA GLY A 112 14.33 -5.00 14.24
C GLY A 112 14.50 -6.47 13.84
N VAL A 113 13.46 -7.16 13.33
CA VAL A 113 13.55 -8.56 12.88
C VAL A 113 13.87 -8.71 11.41
N SER A 114 13.98 -7.62 10.68
CA SER A 114 14.34 -7.58 9.26
C SER A 114 15.63 -6.80 9.03
N LYS A 115 16.32 -7.09 7.93
CA LYS A 115 17.51 -6.37 7.46
C LYS A 115 17.30 -5.93 6.03
N LEU A 116 17.21 -4.63 5.82
CA LEU A 116 17.14 -4.01 4.51
C LEU A 116 18.55 -3.62 4.04
N GLU A 117 18.92 -4.04 2.85
CA GLU A 117 20.22 -3.77 2.23
C GLU A 117 20.02 -3.28 0.79
N THR A 118 20.84 -2.32 0.36
CA THR A 118 20.99 -2.01 -1.06
C THR A 118 22.19 -2.79 -1.58
N VAL A 119 21.91 -3.73 -2.48
CA VAL A 119 22.94 -4.54 -3.13
C VAL A 119 23.35 -3.87 -4.43
N GLN A 120 24.61 -3.46 -4.54
CA GLN A 120 25.16 -2.88 -5.76
C GLN A 120 25.33 -3.96 -6.82
N GLY A 121 25.01 -3.62 -8.06
CA GLY A 121 25.29 -4.49 -9.17
C GLY A 121 26.81 -4.71 -9.32
N THR A 122 27.20 -5.98 -9.48
CA THR A 122 28.60 -6.33 -9.78
C THR A 122 28.75 -6.53 -11.26
N GLN A 123 29.84 -6.00 -11.84
CA GLN A 123 30.14 -6.18 -13.27
C GLN A 123 30.14 -7.66 -13.65
N GLN A 124 29.41 -7.98 -14.69
CA GLN A 124 29.28 -9.32 -15.27
C GLN A 124 29.75 -9.32 -16.70
N ILE A 125 30.22 -10.47 -17.18
CA ILE A 125 30.72 -10.67 -18.53
C ILE A 125 29.79 -11.64 -19.26
N VAL A 126 29.29 -11.21 -20.41
CA VAL A 126 28.57 -12.07 -21.36
C VAL A 126 29.55 -12.45 -22.46
N THR A 127 29.69 -13.73 -22.74
CA THR A 127 30.59 -14.24 -23.79
C THR A 127 29.77 -14.90 -24.89
N ASN A 128 30.04 -14.49 -26.14
CA ASN A 128 29.48 -15.09 -27.35
C ASN A 128 27.95 -15.17 -27.38
N GLU A 129 27.27 -14.10 -26.94
CA GLU A 129 25.81 -13.98 -27.11
C GLU A 129 25.47 -13.99 -28.60
N GLU A 130 24.63 -14.91 -29.03
CA GLU A 130 24.34 -15.12 -30.44
C GLU A 130 23.15 -14.28 -30.91
N HIS A 131 23.33 -13.60 -32.04
CA HIS A 131 22.31 -12.85 -32.72
C HIS A 131 22.40 -13.07 -34.24
N THR A 132 21.27 -12.86 -34.96
CA THR A 132 21.25 -12.90 -36.40
C THR A 132 20.97 -11.50 -36.93
N LEU A 133 21.87 -10.98 -37.75
CA LEU A 133 21.73 -9.67 -38.41
C LEU A 133 20.61 -9.69 -39.46
N LYS A 134 19.82 -8.61 -39.49
CA LYS A 134 18.77 -8.41 -40.52
C LYS A 134 18.99 -7.05 -41.16
N GLY A 135 19.59 -7.06 -42.34
CA GLY A 135 19.95 -5.83 -43.04
C GLY A 135 20.82 -4.90 -42.21
N THR A 136 20.40 -3.64 -42.10
CA THR A 136 21.00 -2.61 -41.23
C THR A 136 20.15 -2.31 -39.99
N THR A 137 19.18 -3.18 -39.67
CA THR A 137 18.29 -3.02 -38.51
C THR A 137 19.05 -3.25 -37.21
N PHE A 138 18.77 -2.45 -36.17
CA PHE A 138 19.30 -2.63 -34.85
C PHE A 138 18.75 -3.91 -34.22
N ILE A 139 19.65 -4.71 -33.62
CA ILE A 139 19.35 -5.86 -32.79
C ILE A 139 19.70 -5.53 -31.35
N ARG A 140 18.81 -5.84 -30.42
CA ARG A 140 18.96 -5.58 -28.98
C ARG A 140 19.82 -6.66 -28.34
N LEU A 141 20.80 -6.27 -27.50
CA LEU A 141 21.50 -7.18 -26.60
C LEU A 141 20.61 -7.54 -25.41
N ASN A 142 20.79 -8.75 -24.85
CA ASN A 142 19.90 -9.28 -23.83
C ASN A 142 20.06 -8.62 -22.45
N ARG A 143 21.18 -7.95 -22.18
CA ARG A 143 21.48 -7.37 -20.88
C ARG A 143 21.73 -5.87 -20.96
N PRO A 144 20.93 -5.03 -20.29
CA PRO A 144 21.18 -3.61 -20.23
C PRO A 144 22.24 -3.27 -19.16
N MET A 145 22.85 -2.11 -19.30
CA MET A 145 23.62 -1.48 -18.24
C MET A 145 22.65 -0.90 -17.19
N GLY A 146 22.86 -1.17 -15.91
CA GLY A 146 21.95 -0.72 -14.83
C GLY A 146 21.84 0.79 -14.65
N ASN A 147 22.77 1.56 -15.20
CA ASN A 147 22.74 3.02 -15.20
C ASN A 147 22.15 3.63 -16.49
N GLY A 148 21.60 2.80 -17.38
CA GLY A 148 21.00 3.24 -18.63
C GLY A 148 21.99 3.72 -19.70
N THR A 149 23.30 3.39 -19.58
CA THR A 149 24.31 3.68 -20.60
C THR A 149 24.56 2.47 -21.48
N GLU A 150 25.36 2.66 -22.56
CA GLU A 150 25.79 1.55 -23.38
C GLU A 150 26.62 0.55 -22.59
N VAL A 151 26.44 -0.76 -22.85
CA VAL A 151 27.33 -1.81 -22.32
C VAL A 151 28.71 -1.69 -22.96
N THR A 152 29.75 -2.13 -22.23
CA THR A 152 31.09 -2.17 -22.78
C THR A 152 31.26 -3.41 -23.68
N ILE A 153 31.27 -3.19 -25.01
CA ILE A 153 31.45 -4.26 -26.00
C ILE A 153 32.93 -4.61 -26.05
N ASP A 154 33.25 -5.86 -25.71
CA ASP A 154 34.62 -6.41 -25.83
C ASP A 154 34.92 -6.92 -27.24
N SER A 155 33.94 -7.59 -27.87
CA SER A 155 34.09 -8.09 -29.24
C SER A 155 32.75 -8.36 -29.92
N VAL A 156 32.71 -8.12 -31.22
CA VAL A 156 31.68 -8.61 -32.13
C VAL A 156 32.37 -9.41 -33.24
N LYS A 157 31.95 -10.64 -33.47
CA LYS A 157 32.52 -11.48 -34.50
C LYS A 157 31.41 -12.22 -35.27
N LYS A 158 31.66 -12.51 -36.53
CA LYS A 158 30.84 -13.46 -37.27
C LYS A 158 30.99 -14.86 -36.64
N LYS A 159 29.92 -15.60 -36.47
CA LYS A 159 29.97 -16.96 -35.95
C LYS A 159 30.93 -17.78 -36.80
N ASN A 160 31.94 -18.33 -36.20
CA ASN A 160 33.04 -19.07 -36.85
C ASN A 160 33.82 -18.25 -37.91
N GLY A 161 33.89 -16.92 -37.71
CA GLY A 161 34.54 -16.03 -38.67
C GLY A 161 35.34 -14.90 -38.02
N PRO A 162 35.75 -13.91 -38.83
CA PRO A 162 36.54 -12.79 -38.33
C PRO A 162 35.80 -11.89 -37.37
N SER A 163 36.58 -11.13 -36.58
CA SER A 163 36.08 -10.07 -35.74
C SER A 163 35.71 -8.84 -36.53
N ALA A 164 34.65 -8.18 -36.13
CA ALA A 164 34.17 -6.92 -36.71
C ALA A 164 34.67 -5.73 -35.87
N VAL A 165 34.87 -4.59 -36.53
CA VAL A 165 35.38 -3.36 -35.91
C VAL A 165 34.25 -2.36 -35.74
N LYS A 166 34.11 -1.82 -34.54
CA LYS A 166 33.14 -0.73 -34.24
C LYS A 166 33.39 0.44 -35.20
N ASP A 167 32.33 1.10 -35.61
CA ASP A 167 32.32 2.24 -36.52
C ASP A 167 32.80 1.95 -37.96
N THR A 168 33.38 0.80 -38.25
CA THR A 168 33.68 0.30 -39.57
C THR A 168 32.64 -0.71 -40.05
N ASP A 169 32.41 -1.74 -39.26
CA ASP A 169 31.53 -2.86 -39.60
C ASP A 169 30.17 -2.78 -38.92
N PHE A 170 30.10 -2.20 -37.74
CA PHE A 170 28.86 -2.02 -37.00
C PHE A 170 28.82 -0.71 -36.24
N VAL A 171 27.60 -0.29 -35.88
CA VAL A 171 27.31 0.85 -34.99
C VAL A 171 26.56 0.38 -33.76
N VAL A 172 26.65 1.15 -32.69
CA VAL A 172 26.00 0.90 -31.41
C VAL A 172 25.08 2.06 -31.11
N ALA A 173 23.92 1.80 -30.53
CA ALA A 173 22.99 2.79 -30.04
C ALA A 173 22.25 2.26 -28.82
N LEU A 174 21.67 3.17 -28.02
CA LEU A 174 20.71 2.81 -26.96
C LEU A 174 19.29 2.87 -27.53
N ASP A 175 18.44 1.96 -27.11
CA ASP A 175 17.02 2.08 -27.35
C ASP A 175 16.31 2.86 -26.20
N ALA A 176 15.01 3.05 -26.34
CA ALA A 176 14.20 3.79 -25.36
C ALA A 176 14.15 3.12 -23.98
N ASP A 177 14.37 1.81 -23.92
CA ASP A 177 14.36 1.01 -22.69
C ASP A 177 15.76 0.91 -22.03
N GLY A 178 16.78 1.59 -22.60
CA GLY A 178 18.15 1.57 -22.10
C GLY A 178 18.96 0.33 -22.44
N TYR A 179 18.51 -0.44 -23.44
CA TYR A 179 19.30 -1.58 -23.94
C TYR A 179 20.25 -1.13 -25.04
N THR A 180 21.43 -1.69 -25.02
CA THR A 180 22.39 -1.49 -26.11
C THR A 180 21.98 -2.30 -27.33
N CYS A 181 21.92 -1.65 -28.45
CA CYS A 181 21.56 -2.23 -29.74
C CYS A 181 22.76 -2.14 -30.70
N ILE A 182 22.91 -3.13 -31.55
CA ILE A 182 23.96 -3.21 -32.57
C ILE A 182 23.33 -3.30 -33.95
N ALA A 183 23.80 -2.51 -34.90
CA ALA A 183 23.41 -2.61 -36.29
C ALA A 183 24.64 -2.73 -37.19
N ARG A 184 24.54 -3.55 -38.24
CA ARG A 184 25.55 -3.66 -39.27
C ARG A 184 25.60 -2.38 -40.12
N LYS A 185 26.79 -1.94 -40.48
CA LYS A 185 26.94 -0.93 -41.55
C LYS A 185 26.79 -1.58 -42.94
N SER A 186 26.15 -0.88 -43.83
CA SER A 186 25.98 -1.36 -45.24
C SER A 186 27.34 -1.57 -45.95
N SER A 187 28.36 -0.82 -45.56
CA SER A 187 29.73 -0.88 -46.08
C SER A 187 30.56 -2.01 -45.51
N SER A 188 30.08 -2.74 -44.51
CA SER A 188 30.86 -3.81 -43.87
C SER A 188 31.11 -4.97 -44.86
N THR A 189 32.37 -5.39 -44.93
CA THR A 189 32.78 -6.58 -45.70
C THR A 189 32.86 -7.83 -44.79
N VAL A 190 32.89 -7.65 -43.46
CA VAL A 190 32.97 -8.72 -42.49
C VAL A 190 31.56 -9.21 -42.12
N LEU A 191 30.63 -8.29 -41.86
CA LEU A 191 29.27 -8.58 -41.45
C LEU A 191 28.34 -8.47 -42.67
N THR A 192 27.70 -9.56 -43.07
CA THR A 192 26.75 -9.61 -44.18
C THR A 192 25.31 -9.76 -43.67
N ASP A 193 24.33 -9.47 -44.47
CA ASP A 193 22.93 -9.71 -44.13
C ASP A 193 22.68 -11.20 -43.84
N GLY A 194 21.86 -11.49 -42.85
CA GLY A 194 21.60 -12.85 -42.40
C GLY A 194 22.75 -13.51 -41.64
N SER A 195 23.87 -12.81 -41.40
CA SER A 195 25.00 -13.37 -40.64
C SER A 195 24.61 -13.60 -39.19
N ALA A 196 24.90 -14.81 -38.68
CA ALA A 196 24.95 -15.07 -37.25
C ALA A 196 26.22 -14.43 -36.67
N ILE A 197 26.06 -13.63 -35.63
CA ILE A 197 27.15 -12.96 -34.91
C ILE A 197 27.19 -13.44 -33.49
N GLN A 198 28.36 -13.34 -32.88
CA GLN A 198 28.63 -13.55 -31.46
C GLN A 198 29.16 -12.25 -30.87
N VAL A 199 28.48 -11.78 -29.81
CA VAL A 199 28.81 -10.55 -29.12
C VAL A 199 29.30 -10.90 -27.71
N SER A 200 30.45 -10.36 -27.33
CA SER A 200 30.95 -10.43 -25.96
C SER A 200 31.00 -9.01 -25.38
N TYR A 201 30.47 -8.83 -24.19
CA TYR A 201 30.38 -7.52 -23.56
C TYR A 201 30.34 -7.61 -22.04
N LYS A 202 30.63 -6.50 -21.38
CA LYS A 202 30.52 -6.32 -19.94
C LYS A 202 29.36 -5.41 -19.62
N TYR A 203 28.60 -5.77 -18.60
CA TYR A 203 27.52 -4.95 -18.06
C TYR A 203 27.53 -5.01 -16.53
N THR A 204 26.99 -3.95 -15.92
CA THR A 204 26.77 -3.90 -14.47
C THR A 204 25.27 -3.80 -14.27
N PRO A 205 24.59 -4.80 -13.67
CA PRO A 205 23.17 -4.72 -13.37
C PRO A 205 22.84 -3.52 -12.48
N ALA A 206 21.61 -3.04 -12.51
CA ALA A 206 21.13 -2.03 -11.57
C ALA A 206 21.26 -2.53 -10.12
N ALA A 207 21.48 -1.60 -9.20
CA ALA A 207 21.38 -1.88 -7.79
C ALA A 207 19.92 -2.26 -7.43
N TYR A 208 19.77 -3.17 -6.48
CA TYR A 208 18.46 -3.58 -6.00
C TYR A 208 18.41 -3.60 -4.48
N LYS A 209 17.20 -3.45 -3.93
CA LYS A 209 16.96 -3.59 -2.49
C LYS A 209 16.68 -5.05 -2.15
N LYS A 210 17.22 -5.48 -1.02
CA LYS A 210 17.06 -6.84 -0.48
C LYS A 210 16.59 -6.74 0.96
N LEU A 211 15.43 -7.32 1.27
CA LEU A 211 14.92 -7.47 2.61
C LEU A 211 15.14 -8.92 3.07
N SER A 212 15.87 -9.10 4.15
CA SER A 212 16.24 -10.41 4.68
C SER A 212 15.69 -10.63 6.07
N PHE A 213 15.29 -11.86 6.38
CA PHE A 213 14.70 -12.27 7.65
C PHE A 213 15.45 -13.46 8.22
N GLY A 214 15.35 -13.61 9.54
CA GLY A 214 15.89 -14.76 10.29
C GLY A 214 17.08 -14.40 11.17
N GLY A 215 17.13 -15.03 12.34
CA GLY A 215 18.18 -14.82 13.33
C GLY A 215 18.03 -13.59 14.22
N LEU A 216 17.42 -12.53 13.75
CA LEU A 216 17.07 -11.34 14.55
C LEU A 216 15.76 -11.60 15.30
N LYS A 217 15.73 -11.30 16.61
CA LYS A 217 14.60 -11.63 17.49
C LYS A 217 13.98 -10.43 18.19
N LYS A 218 14.64 -9.27 18.12
CA LYS A 218 14.15 -8.07 18.80
C LYS A 218 13.16 -7.35 17.89
N LEU A 219 11.91 -7.29 18.31
CA LEU A 219 10.92 -6.39 17.71
C LEU A 219 11.17 -4.98 18.21
N ASP A 220 11.45 -4.05 17.32
CA ASP A 220 11.50 -2.64 17.63
C ASP A 220 10.10 -2.05 17.57
N ALA A 221 9.77 -1.25 18.58
CA ALA A 221 8.52 -0.51 18.54
C ALA A 221 8.61 0.67 17.55
N ASN A 222 7.51 0.92 16.88
CA ASN A 222 7.29 2.04 15.99
C ASN A 222 6.17 2.93 16.55
N VAL A 223 6.09 4.16 16.10
CA VAL A 223 4.89 5.00 16.21
C VAL A 223 4.05 4.74 14.96
N ALA A 224 2.76 4.56 15.13
CA ALA A 224 1.81 4.41 14.01
C ALA A 224 0.71 5.46 14.14
N ARG A 225 0.42 6.16 13.04
CA ARG A 225 -0.64 7.17 13.00
C ARG A 225 -1.58 6.94 11.82
N ILE A 226 -2.87 6.86 12.12
CA ILE A 226 -3.93 6.88 11.13
C ILE A 226 -4.47 8.30 11.08
N THR A 227 -4.58 8.90 9.89
CA THR A 227 -5.19 10.22 9.69
C THR A 227 -6.26 10.11 8.62
N ASN A 228 -7.48 10.52 8.97
CA ASN A 228 -8.58 10.66 8.02
C ASN A 228 -8.95 12.15 7.89
N PHE A 229 -9.28 12.60 6.69
CA PHE A 229 -9.67 13.97 6.42
C PHE A 229 -11.14 14.04 6.03
N ASP A 230 -11.85 15.03 6.52
CA ASP A 230 -13.19 15.33 6.07
C ASP A 230 -13.17 16.08 4.71
N SER A 231 -14.36 16.41 4.18
CA SER A 231 -14.52 17.16 2.94
C SER A 231 -13.95 18.58 2.97
N MET A 232 -13.67 19.12 4.16
CA MET A 232 -13.07 20.43 4.39
C MET A 232 -11.57 20.34 4.65
N GLY A 233 -10.99 19.14 4.62
CA GLY A 233 -9.55 18.90 4.89
C GLY A 233 -9.20 18.91 6.38
N ARG A 234 -10.17 18.84 7.30
CA ARG A 234 -9.90 18.79 8.74
C ARG A 234 -9.54 17.38 9.15
N ALA A 235 -8.44 17.24 9.88
CA ALA A 235 -7.90 15.96 10.26
C ALA A 235 -8.62 15.35 11.48
N PHE A 236 -8.76 14.04 11.43
CA PHE A 236 -9.00 13.19 12.58
C PHE A 236 -7.87 12.18 12.63
N SER A 237 -7.15 12.13 13.71
CA SER A 237 -5.98 11.26 13.82
C SER A 237 -6.04 10.36 15.04
N ILE A 238 -5.50 9.16 14.87
CA ILE A 238 -5.27 8.18 15.95
C ILE A 238 -3.79 7.86 15.93
N THR A 239 -3.08 8.18 17.00
CA THR A 239 -1.65 7.94 17.12
C THR A 239 -1.39 6.90 18.20
N VAL A 240 -0.79 5.76 17.82
CA VAL A 240 -0.33 4.71 18.74
C VAL A 240 1.18 4.87 18.93
N TYR A 241 1.62 5.10 20.16
CA TYR A 241 2.99 5.52 20.46
C TYR A 241 4.02 4.39 20.44
N LYS A 242 3.60 3.18 20.75
CA LYS A 242 4.50 2.03 20.83
C LYS A 242 3.84 0.80 20.21
N ALA A 243 3.88 0.76 18.88
CA ALA A 243 3.30 -0.29 18.05
C ALA A 243 4.38 -1.27 17.55
N THR A 244 4.11 -2.55 17.63
CA THR A 244 4.96 -3.62 17.08
C THR A 244 4.17 -4.46 16.11
N ALA A 245 4.84 -5.07 15.12
CA ALA A 245 4.20 -6.02 14.22
C ALA A 245 3.62 -7.20 15.02
N ASP A 246 2.34 -7.49 14.80
CA ASP A 246 1.60 -8.61 15.39
C ASP A 246 1.68 -9.86 14.50
N THR A 247 1.75 -9.65 13.19
CA THR A 247 1.82 -10.70 12.19
C THR A 247 3.08 -10.56 11.34
N GLY A 248 3.53 -11.68 10.74
CA GLY A 248 4.57 -11.66 9.71
C GLY A 248 4.07 -11.07 8.39
N ILE A 249 4.92 -11.14 7.37
CA ILE A 249 4.57 -10.73 6.01
C ILE A 249 3.93 -11.93 5.30
N GLU A 250 2.74 -11.72 4.77
CA GLU A 250 2.05 -12.64 3.89
C GLU A 250 1.86 -11.96 2.52
N ILE A 251 2.31 -12.58 1.45
CA ILE A 251 2.17 -12.05 0.10
C ILE A 251 1.52 -13.13 -0.76
N GLU A 252 0.33 -12.83 -1.24
CA GLU A 252 -0.38 -13.68 -2.19
C GLU A 252 -0.26 -13.07 -3.60
N PHE A 253 0.14 -13.87 -4.57
CA PHE A 253 0.16 -13.47 -5.98
C PHE A 253 -1.07 -14.06 -6.66
N LYS A 254 -1.98 -13.19 -7.08
CA LYS A 254 -3.20 -13.56 -7.79
C LYS A 254 -2.93 -13.73 -9.27
N ALA A 255 -3.81 -14.46 -9.96
CA ALA A 255 -3.72 -14.61 -11.42
C ALA A 255 -3.94 -13.26 -12.13
N ASP A 256 -3.34 -13.11 -13.32
CA ASP A 256 -3.39 -11.87 -14.10
C ASP A 256 -4.81 -11.44 -14.52
N ASP A 257 -5.75 -12.39 -14.54
CA ASP A 257 -7.16 -12.18 -14.88
C ASP A 257 -8.08 -12.01 -13.65
N ALA A 258 -7.50 -11.93 -12.44
CA ALA A 258 -8.26 -11.69 -11.23
C ALA A 258 -8.69 -10.22 -11.13
N ASP A 259 -9.94 -9.97 -10.76
CA ASP A 259 -10.47 -8.63 -10.50
C ASP A 259 -9.92 -8.00 -9.20
N GLU A 260 -9.14 -8.75 -8.43
CA GLU A 260 -8.61 -8.34 -7.14
C GLU A 260 -7.11 -8.02 -7.22
N THR A 261 -6.71 -6.95 -6.56
CA THR A 261 -5.30 -6.54 -6.43
C THR A 261 -4.57 -7.42 -5.41
N ASN A 262 -3.28 -7.69 -5.65
CA ASN A 262 -2.41 -8.28 -4.64
C ASN A 262 -2.29 -7.31 -3.45
N VAL A 263 -2.47 -7.83 -2.25
CA VAL A 263 -2.36 -7.06 -1.02
C VAL A 263 -1.46 -7.77 -0.01
N VAL A 264 -0.85 -7.00 0.87
CA VAL A 264 -0.08 -7.51 2.00
C VAL A 264 -0.81 -7.11 3.28
N PRO A 265 -1.46 -8.07 3.96
CA PRO A 265 -2.10 -7.78 5.24
C PRO A 265 -1.06 -7.45 6.31
N ILE A 266 -1.34 -6.44 7.10
CA ILE A 266 -0.53 -6.04 8.24
C ILE A 266 -1.38 -5.90 9.49
N ALA A 267 -0.77 -6.18 10.63
CA ALA A 267 -1.35 -5.92 11.94
C ALA A 267 -0.27 -5.36 12.88
N LEU A 268 -0.58 -4.26 13.52
CA LEU A 268 0.25 -3.62 14.54
C LEU A 268 -0.46 -3.69 15.88
N VAL A 269 0.23 -4.11 16.93
CA VAL A 269 -0.27 -4.10 18.30
C VAL A 269 0.47 -3.05 19.11
N GLY A 270 -0.29 -2.11 19.66
CA GLY A 270 0.18 -1.08 20.56
C GLY A 270 0.23 -1.57 21.99
N THR A 271 1.30 -1.24 22.67
CA THR A 271 1.49 -1.44 24.11
C THR A 271 1.76 -0.10 24.79
N GLU A 272 1.52 -0.04 26.10
CA GLU A 272 1.77 1.17 26.87
C GLU A 272 3.23 1.62 26.79
N ASP A 273 3.43 2.89 26.49
CA ASP A 273 4.71 3.58 26.60
C ASP A 273 4.81 4.24 27.97
N THR A 274 5.46 3.58 28.91
CA THR A 274 5.61 4.03 30.30
C THR A 274 6.47 5.28 30.46
N SER A 275 7.13 5.75 29.39
CA SER A 275 7.85 7.03 29.41
C SER A 275 6.91 8.25 29.31
N ARG A 276 5.66 8.04 28.92
CA ARG A 276 4.62 9.05 28.78
C ARG A 276 3.80 9.21 30.06
N THR A 277 3.08 10.32 30.18
CA THR A 277 2.19 10.58 31.32
C THR A 277 1.04 9.57 31.38
N THR A 278 0.65 9.18 32.59
CA THR A 278 -0.52 8.31 32.81
C THR A 278 -1.75 8.92 32.14
N GLY A 279 -2.48 8.11 31.38
CA GLY A 279 -3.62 8.54 30.56
C GLY A 279 -3.27 8.86 29.11
N ASP A 280 -1.97 8.96 28.77
CA ASP A 280 -1.46 9.22 27.42
C ASP A 280 -0.36 8.21 27.04
N GLN A 281 -0.46 6.97 27.51
CA GLN A 281 0.60 5.97 27.36
C GLN A 281 0.38 5.02 26.18
N LEU A 282 -0.85 4.83 25.74
CA LEU A 282 -1.18 3.83 24.72
C LEU A 282 -1.41 4.48 23.36
N PHE A 283 -2.38 5.36 23.27
CA PHE A 283 -2.72 6.10 22.06
C PHE A 283 -3.45 7.40 22.40
N VAL A 284 -3.52 8.29 21.42
CA VAL A 284 -4.34 9.51 21.45
C VAL A 284 -5.23 9.58 20.23
N ILE A 285 -6.43 10.11 20.41
CA ILE A 285 -7.34 10.47 19.33
C ILE A 285 -7.46 11.99 19.32
N GLU A 286 -7.21 12.61 18.17
CA GLU A 286 -7.31 14.04 17.98
C GLU A 286 -8.30 14.34 16.88
N ASP A 287 -9.23 15.25 17.14
CA ASP A 287 -10.21 15.73 16.17
C ASP A 287 -10.09 17.25 16.00
N HIS A 288 -9.69 17.68 14.81
CA HIS A 288 -9.48 19.07 14.46
C HIS A 288 -10.75 19.76 13.90
N GLN A 289 -11.92 19.29 14.27
CA GLN A 289 -13.21 19.84 13.79
C GLN A 289 -13.69 21.10 14.52
N MET A 290 -12.97 21.59 15.52
CA MET A 290 -13.38 22.78 16.28
C MET A 290 -13.21 24.08 15.50
#